data_3170c1a0244a0ff1b658bcdc1b8fd2b6
#
_entry.id   3170c1a0244a0ff1b658bcdc1b8fd2b6
#
_cell.length_a   1.000
_cell.length_b   1.000
_cell.length_c   1.000
_cell.angle_alpha   90.00
_cell.angle_beta   90.00
_cell.angle_gamma   90.00
#
_symmetry.space_group_name_H-M   'P 1'
#
loop_
_entity.id
_entity.type
_entity.pdbx_description
1 polymer ?
#
loop_
_entity_poly.entity_id
_entity_poly.type
_entity_poly.pdbx_seq_one_letter_code
_entity_poly.pdbx_strand_id
1 'polypeptide(L)'
;SLVGSEMCIRDSIFYFILALLGIIGATYTLVIGILIFTGENEGGNFIRPGVLAATAGVTCLIVFLASTFKSLQLSGGGGAVARELGGREIDANTTDFHERRLLNVIEEMAIASGVPVPAVYVMDRESSINAFAAGSTASDAAIGVTRGCMIQLNRDELQGVIAHEFSHILNGDMRLNIRLMGMLFGILFLALMGEILMRSTFYTSHSSRRGG
;
A
#
# COMPACT_ATOMS: atom_id res chain seq x y z
N SER A 1 11.81 -20.31 1.24
CA SER A 1 11.07 -21.57 1.49
C SER A 1 9.59 -21.34 1.21
N LEU A 2 8.98 -22.12 0.32
CA LEU A 2 7.56 -22.05 -0.07
C LEU A 2 6.59 -22.07 1.14
N VAL A 3 6.95 -22.75 2.21
CA VAL A 3 6.14 -22.86 3.44
C VAL A 3 5.99 -21.50 4.17
N GLY A 4 7.01 -20.66 4.16
CA GLY A 4 6.95 -19.35 4.80
C GLY A 4 6.06 -18.35 4.04
N SER A 5 6.07 -18.39 2.72
CA SER A 5 5.23 -17.51 1.88
C SER A 5 3.76 -17.88 1.94
N GLU A 6 3.41 -19.17 1.94
CA GLU A 6 2.02 -19.62 2.07
C GLU A 6 1.42 -19.26 3.45
N MET A 7 2.19 -19.35 4.52
CA MET A 7 1.76 -18.98 5.87
C MET A 7 1.53 -17.48 5.96
N CYS A 8 2.42 -16.67 5.40
CA CYS A 8 2.29 -15.21 5.36
C CYS A 8 1.06 -14.76 4.55
N ILE A 9 0.77 -15.40 3.41
CA ILE A 9 -0.41 -15.10 2.57
C ILE A 9 -1.69 -15.43 3.35
N ARG A 10 -1.75 -16.59 3.99
CA ARG A 10 -2.93 -17.04 4.75
C ARG A 10 -3.23 -16.10 5.91
N ASP A 11 -2.20 -15.69 6.64
CA ASP A 11 -2.35 -14.76 7.77
C ASP A 11 -2.78 -13.37 7.27
N SER A 12 -2.22 -12.88 6.17
CA SER A 12 -2.61 -11.61 5.57
C SER A 12 -4.07 -11.61 5.10
N ILE A 13 -4.53 -12.68 4.47
CA ILE A 13 -5.94 -12.84 4.06
C ILE A 13 -6.86 -12.89 5.29
N PHE A 14 -6.45 -13.60 6.35
CA PHE A 14 -7.22 -13.69 7.58
C PHE A 14 -7.41 -12.30 8.23
N TYR A 15 -6.33 -11.53 8.38
CA TYR A 15 -6.42 -10.17 8.92
C TYR A 15 -7.20 -9.21 8.02
N PHE A 16 -7.10 -9.37 6.71
CA PHE A 16 -7.91 -8.61 5.75
C PHE A 16 -9.41 -8.86 5.94
N ILE A 17 -9.82 -10.14 6.03
CA ILE A 17 -11.22 -10.51 6.28
C ILE A 17 -11.69 -9.96 7.62
N LEU A 18 -10.88 -10.08 8.67
CA LEU A 18 -11.21 -9.57 10.01
C LEU A 18 -11.40 -8.04 10.00
N ALA A 19 -10.52 -7.31 9.31
CA ALA A 19 -10.64 -5.87 9.14
C ALA A 19 -11.91 -5.49 8.36
N LEU A 20 -12.21 -6.21 7.28
CA LEU A 20 -13.42 -5.99 6.48
C LEU A 20 -14.71 -6.22 7.30
N LEU A 21 -14.75 -7.30 8.09
CA LEU A 21 -15.87 -7.56 9.01
C LEU A 21 -16.02 -6.46 10.06
N GLY A 22 -14.90 -5.96 10.61
CA GLY A 22 -14.91 -4.85 11.56
C GLY A 22 -15.48 -3.56 10.92
N ILE A 23 -15.12 -3.26 9.69
CA ILE A 23 -15.64 -2.09 8.96
C ILE A 23 -17.13 -2.24 8.67
N ILE A 24 -17.58 -3.43 8.23
CA ILE A 24 -19.01 -3.71 7.99
C ILE A 24 -19.79 -3.53 9.30
N GLY A 25 -19.28 -4.05 10.42
CA GLY A 25 -19.91 -3.88 11.72
C GLY A 25 -20.01 -2.41 12.16
N ALA A 26 -18.93 -1.64 11.98
CA ALA A 26 -18.91 -0.22 12.31
C ALA A 26 -19.86 0.61 11.42
N THR A 27 -19.86 0.38 10.11
CA THR A 27 -20.77 1.06 9.16
C THR A 27 -22.22 0.69 9.43
N TYR A 28 -22.50 -0.57 9.74
CA TYR A 28 -23.84 -1.02 10.10
C TYR A 28 -24.35 -0.34 11.37
N THR A 29 -23.55 -0.31 12.45
CA THR A 29 -23.91 0.37 13.71
C THR A 29 -24.16 1.86 13.50
N LEU A 30 -23.38 2.52 12.66
CA LEU A 30 -23.59 3.93 12.31
C LEU A 30 -24.92 4.13 11.59
N VAL A 31 -25.23 3.30 10.59
CA VAL A 31 -26.50 3.38 9.82
C VAL A 31 -27.70 3.13 10.72
N ILE A 32 -27.66 2.10 11.56
CA ILE A 32 -28.75 1.83 12.53
C ILE A 32 -28.91 2.99 13.51
N GLY A 33 -27.82 3.57 14.00
CA GLY A 33 -27.85 4.75 14.87
C GLY A 33 -28.54 5.94 14.21
N ILE A 34 -28.26 6.20 12.93
CA ILE A 34 -28.93 7.27 12.16
C ILE A 34 -30.42 6.96 12.00
N LEU A 35 -30.80 5.74 11.63
CA LEU A 35 -32.20 5.33 11.47
C LEU A 35 -33.02 5.43 12.77
N ILE A 36 -32.38 5.17 13.92
CA ILE A 36 -33.01 5.39 15.22
C ILE A 36 -33.18 6.87 15.50
N PHE A 37 -32.16 7.67 15.23
CA PHE A 37 -32.18 9.12 15.46
C PHE A 37 -33.19 9.85 14.57
N THR A 38 -33.38 9.42 13.33
CA THR A 38 -34.36 9.98 12.37
C THR A 38 -35.80 9.49 12.62
N GLY A 39 -36.00 8.55 13.54
CA GLY A 39 -37.33 8.00 13.84
C GLY A 39 -37.84 6.97 12.82
N GLU A 40 -37.06 6.62 11.83
CA GLU A 40 -37.44 5.61 10.81
C GLU A 40 -37.37 4.17 11.37
N ASN A 41 -36.87 4.00 12.59
CA ASN A 41 -36.80 2.70 13.25
C ASN A 41 -37.85 2.62 14.38
N GLU A 42 -39.12 2.60 14.04
CA GLU A 42 -40.25 2.60 14.98
C GLU A 42 -40.31 1.37 15.95
N GLY A 43 -39.48 0.38 15.76
CA GLY A 43 -39.49 -0.84 16.58
C GLY A 43 -38.25 -1.07 17.47
N GLY A 44 -37.24 -0.17 17.47
CA GLY A 44 -36.01 -0.35 18.23
C GLY A 44 -35.20 -1.61 17.81
N ASN A 45 -35.52 -2.22 16.70
CA ASN A 45 -34.83 -3.43 16.24
C ASN A 45 -33.42 -3.12 15.79
N PHE A 46 -32.43 -3.53 16.58
CA PHE A 46 -31.01 -3.38 16.25
C PHE A 46 -30.56 -4.32 15.12
N ILE A 47 -31.27 -5.41 14.86
CA ILE A 47 -30.92 -6.38 13.80
C ILE A 47 -31.93 -6.28 12.67
N ARG A 48 -31.54 -5.63 11.58
CA ARG A 48 -32.34 -5.53 10.33
C ARG A 48 -31.57 -6.21 9.19
N PRO A 49 -31.93 -7.45 8.82
CA PRO A 49 -31.17 -8.23 7.85
C PRO A 49 -31.00 -7.52 6.49
N GLY A 50 -32.04 -6.80 6.04
CA GLY A 50 -31.99 -6.03 4.78
C GLY A 50 -30.99 -4.87 4.83
N VAL A 51 -30.92 -4.13 5.95
CA VAL A 51 -29.95 -3.04 6.15
C VAL A 51 -28.53 -3.62 6.26
N LEU A 52 -28.37 -4.72 6.99
CA LEU A 52 -27.08 -5.40 7.09
C LEU A 52 -26.58 -5.89 5.74
N ALA A 53 -27.44 -6.53 4.94
CA ALA A 53 -27.09 -6.99 3.59
C ALA A 53 -26.72 -5.81 2.66
N ALA A 54 -27.47 -4.72 2.72
CA ALA A 54 -27.20 -3.52 1.93
C ALA A 54 -25.87 -2.86 2.32
N THR A 55 -25.62 -2.64 3.61
CA THR A 55 -24.35 -2.04 4.10
C THR A 55 -23.17 -2.94 3.78
N ALA A 56 -23.28 -4.25 3.99
CA ALA A 56 -22.23 -5.20 3.63
C ALA A 56 -21.96 -5.20 2.13
N GLY A 57 -23.00 -5.23 1.29
CA GLY A 57 -22.87 -5.20 -0.16
C GLY A 57 -22.20 -3.93 -0.67
N VAL A 58 -22.61 -2.76 -0.19
CA VAL A 58 -22.01 -1.47 -0.57
C VAL A 58 -20.56 -1.40 -0.12
N THR A 59 -20.27 -1.79 1.12
CA THR A 59 -18.89 -1.78 1.66
C THR A 59 -17.97 -2.70 0.84
N CYS A 60 -18.40 -3.94 0.58
CA CYS A 60 -17.64 -4.88 -0.23
C CYS A 60 -17.43 -4.36 -1.66
N LEU A 61 -18.44 -3.76 -2.28
CA LEU A 61 -18.33 -3.18 -3.61
C LEU A 61 -17.30 -2.06 -3.66
N ILE A 62 -17.32 -1.12 -2.71
CA ILE A 62 -16.36 -0.01 -2.63
C ILE A 62 -14.94 -0.56 -2.45
N VAL A 63 -14.73 -1.50 -1.51
CA VAL A 63 -13.41 -2.11 -1.29
C VAL A 63 -12.93 -2.83 -2.54
N PHE A 64 -13.80 -3.59 -3.20
CA PHE A 64 -13.46 -4.30 -4.42
C PHE A 64 -13.06 -3.35 -5.56
N LEU A 65 -13.84 -2.29 -5.80
CA LEU A 65 -13.54 -1.32 -6.85
C LEU A 65 -12.24 -0.56 -6.56
N ALA A 66 -12.04 -0.09 -5.32
CA ALA A 66 -10.82 0.62 -4.91
C ALA A 66 -9.58 -0.29 -5.00
N SER A 67 -9.68 -1.53 -4.54
CA SER A 67 -8.59 -2.52 -4.63
C SER A 67 -8.25 -2.86 -6.08
N THR A 68 -9.27 -3.03 -6.94
CA THR A 68 -9.07 -3.32 -8.36
C THR A 68 -8.42 -2.14 -9.06
N PHE A 69 -8.90 -0.92 -8.81
CA PHE A 69 -8.32 0.30 -9.36
C PHE A 69 -6.84 0.42 -9.00
N LYS A 70 -6.51 0.22 -7.71
CA LYS A 70 -5.13 0.28 -7.24
C LYS A 70 -4.25 -0.81 -7.85
N SER A 71 -4.76 -2.04 -7.94
CA SER A 71 -4.05 -3.15 -8.55
C SER A 71 -3.75 -2.90 -10.03
N LEU A 72 -4.69 -2.30 -10.77
CA LEU A 72 -4.47 -1.88 -12.15
C LEU A 72 -3.42 -0.77 -12.26
N GLN A 73 -3.43 0.20 -11.36
CA GLN A 73 -2.43 1.27 -11.31
C GLN A 73 -1.02 0.70 -11.06
N LEU A 74 -0.90 -0.27 -10.15
CA LEU A 74 0.37 -0.91 -9.81
C LEU A 74 0.81 -2.00 -10.81
N SER A 75 -0.04 -2.38 -11.77
CA SER A 75 0.27 -3.39 -12.79
C SER A 75 1.29 -2.93 -13.83
N GLY A 76 1.66 -1.64 -13.83
CA GLY A 76 2.71 -1.06 -14.67
C GLY A 76 4.14 -1.47 -14.31
N GLY A 77 4.32 -2.53 -13.48
CA GLY A 77 5.62 -3.05 -13.06
C GLY A 77 6.25 -2.32 -11.89
N GLY A 78 7.46 -2.70 -11.53
CA GLY A 78 8.17 -2.18 -10.35
C GLY A 78 8.39 -0.67 -10.40
N GLY A 79 8.65 -0.11 -11.56
CA GLY A 79 8.81 1.33 -11.74
C GLY A 79 7.53 2.13 -11.44
N ALA A 80 6.35 1.58 -11.72
CA ALA A 80 5.09 2.23 -11.35
C ALA A 80 4.92 2.28 -9.83
N VAL A 81 5.25 1.19 -9.14
CA VAL A 81 5.24 1.13 -7.67
C VAL A 81 6.21 2.14 -7.06
N ALA A 82 7.45 2.18 -7.56
CA ALA A 82 8.49 3.08 -7.06
C ALA A 82 8.10 4.56 -7.23
N ARG A 83 7.53 4.94 -8.37
CA ARG A 83 7.03 6.30 -8.63
C ARG A 83 5.85 6.65 -7.73
N GLU A 84 4.92 5.73 -7.50
CA GLU A 84 3.78 5.93 -6.60
C GLU A 84 4.22 6.19 -5.16
N LEU A 85 5.33 5.57 -4.74
CA LEU A 85 5.95 5.80 -3.45
C LEU A 85 6.79 7.10 -3.40
N GLY A 86 6.76 7.90 -4.47
CA GLY A 86 7.49 9.16 -4.55
C GLY A 86 8.97 9.01 -4.96
N GLY A 87 9.34 7.86 -5.53
CA GLY A 87 10.68 7.62 -6.06
C GLY A 87 10.94 8.38 -7.35
N ARG A 88 12.10 9.00 -7.42
CA ARG A 88 12.69 9.55 -8.65
C ARG A 88 13.62 8.51 -9.26
N GLU A 89 13.46 8.26 -10.55
CA GLU A 89 14.35 7.35 -11.28
C GLU A 89 15.77 7.97 -11.40
N ILE A 90 16.79 7.17 -11.16
CA ILE A 90 18.18 7.59 -11.28
C ILE A 90 18.61 7.44 -12.74
N ASP A 91 19.19 8.50 -13.29
CA ASP A 91 19.79 8.45 -14.63
C ASP A 91 21.09 7.61 -14.59
N ALA A 92 21.24 6.71 -15.54
CA ALA A 92 22.45 5.90 -15.69
C ALA A 92 23.74 6.74 -15.86
N ASN A 93 23.61 7.97 -16.40
CA ASN A 93 24.70 8.91 -16.59
C ASN A 93 24.86 9.92 -15.45
N THR A 94 24.24 9.67 -14.29
CA THR A 94 24.34 10.58 -13.14
C THR A 94 25.80 10.90 -12.77
N THR A 95 26.04 12.14 -12.36
CA THR A 95 27.34 12.59 -11.86
C THR A 95 27.42 12.60 -10.32
N ASP A 96 26.28 12.36 -9.64
CA ASP A 96 26.26 12.28 -8.19
C ASP A 96 27.02 11.06 -7.68
N PHE A 97 27.91 11.27 -6.73
CA PHE A 97 28.77 10.22 -6.19
C PHE A 97 27.98 9.09 -5.51
N HIS A 98 26.93 9.42 -4.77
CA HIS A 98 26.14 8.42 -4.04
C HIS A 98 25.24 7.62 -4.98
N GLU A 99 24.65 8.27 -5.97
CA GLU A 99 23.86 7.59 -7.00
C GLU A 99 24.73 6.64 -7.84
N ARG A 100 25.90 7.07 -8.28
CA ARG A 100 26.85 6.22 -9.02
C ARG A 100 27.30 5.02 -8.20
N ARG A 101 27.59 5.22 -6.90
CA ARG A 101 27.94 4.11 -6.01
C ARG A 101 26.80 3.10 -5.90
N LEU A 102 25.55 3.58 -5.76
CA LEU A 102 24.36 2.70 -5.72
C LEU A 102 24.19 1.94 -7.03
N LEU A 103 24.28 2.61 -8.18
CA LEU A 103 24.17 1.95 -9.49
C LEU A 103 25.22 0.85 -9.66
N ASN A 104 26.50 1.13 -9.31
CA ASN A 104 27.57 0.14 -9.40
C ASN A 104 27.29 -1.10 -8.54
N VAL A 105 26.81 -0.90 -7.30
CA VAL A 105 26.47 -2.01 -6.40
C VAL A 105 25.32 -2.86 -6.99
N ILE A 106 24.28 -2.19 -7.56
CA ILE A 106 23.15 -2.89 -8.17
C ILE A 106 23.56 -3.65 -9.41
N GLU A 107 24.41 -3.08 -10.27
CA GLU A 107 24.95 -3.75 -11.46
C GLU A 107 25.78 -5.00 -11.08
N GLU A 108 26.65 -4.88 -10.08
CA GLU A 108 27.43 -6.02 -9.58
C GLU A 108 26.52 -7.14 -9.05
N MET A 109 25.48 -6.77 -8.30
CA MET A 109 24.52 -7.74 -7.77
C MET A 109 23.68 -8.38 -8.87
N ALA A 110 23.29 -7.63 -9.91
CA ALA A 110 22.57 -8.14 -11.07
C ALA A 110 23.41 -9.18 -11.82
N ILE A 111 24.68 -8.86 -12.07
CA ILE A 111 25.64 -9.80 -12.69
C ILE A 111 25.81 -11.05 -11.83
N ALA A 112 26.04 -10.89 -10.52
CA ALA A 112 26.24 -12.02 -9.60
C ALA A 112 25.02 -12.94 -9.48
N SER A 113 23.80 -12.35 -9.59
CA SER A 113 22.53 -13.07 -9.46
C SER A 113 21.99 -13.61 -10.79
N GLY A 114 22.56 -13.21 -11.92
CA GLY A 114 22.10 -13.61 -13.25
C GLY A 114 20.73 -13.07 -13.64
N VAL A 115 20.31 -11.92 -13.06
CA VAL A 115 19.05 -11.22 -13.38
C VAL A 115 19.35 -9.94 -14.16
N PRO A 116 18.39 -9.45 -14.97
CA PRO A 116 18.53 -8.14 -15.61
C PRO A 116 18.72 -7.04 -14.57
N VAL A 117 19.50 -6.00 -14.92
CA VAL A 117 19.68 -4.82 -14.05
C VAL A 117 18.33 -4.15 -13.85
N PRO A 118 17.81 -4.08 -12.61
CA PRO A 118 16.52 -3.45 -12.34
C PRO A 118 16.61 -1.92 -12.47
N ALA A 119 15.48 -1.27 -12.78
CA ALA A 119 15.39 0.19 -12.71
C ALA A 119 15.57 0.66 -11.27
N VAL A 120 16.32 1.75 -11.07
CA VAL A 120 16.70 2.23 -9.74
C VAL A 120 16.01 3.56 -9.43
N TYR A 121 15.37 3.62 -8.28
CA TYR A 121 14.63 4.80 -7.81
C TYR A 121 15.16 5.25 -6.45
N VAL A 122 15.24 6.56 -6.24
CA VAL A 122 15.60 7.15 -4.95
C VAL A 122 14.43 7.95 -4.38
N MET A 123 14.12 7.72 -3.08
CA MET A 123 13.18 8.51 -2.31
C MET A 123 13.93 9.67 -1.65
N ASP A 124 14.04 10.80 -2.35
CA ASP A 124 14.85 11.96 -1.94
C ASP A 124 14.38 12.59 -0.61
N ARG A 125 13.11 12.43 -0.24
CA ARG A 125 12.53 13.00 0.98
C ARG A 125 12.66 12.12 2.21
N GLU A 126 13.10 10.87 2.04
CA GLU A 126 13.18 9.89 3.11
C GLU A 126 14.61 9.79 3.64
N SER A 127 14.80 10.20 4.91
CA SER A 127 16.08 10.18 5.60
C SER A 127 16.35 8.89 6.39
N SER A 128 15.36 8.01 6.54
CA SER A 128 15.49 6.69 7.16
C SER A 128 16.33 5.75 6.28
N ILE A 129 16.92 4.72 6.87
CA ILE A 129 17.61 3.66 6.12
C ILE A 129 16.58 2.62 5.72
N ASN A 130 16.22 2.58 4.43
CA ASN A 130 15.28 1.60 3.88
C ASN A 130 15.53 1.38 2.38
N ALA A 131 15.18 0.17 1.91
CA ALA A 131 15.15 -0.18 0.50
C ALA A 131 13.99 -1.15 0.25
N PHE A 132 13.57 -1.32 -0.98
CA PHE A 132 12.58 -2.31 -1.38
C PHE A 132 12.77 -2.72 -2.84
N ALA A 133 12.39 -3.95 -3.14
CA ALA A 133 12.22 -4.44 -4.49
C ALA A 133 10.73 -4.53 -4.83
N ALA A 134 10.35 -4.07 -6.02
CA ALA A 134 9.00 -4.14 -6.55
C ALA A 134 9.01 -4.65 -7.99
N GLY A 135 7.95 -5.32 -8.40
CA GLY A 135 7.80 -5.86 -9.75
C GLY A 135 6.93 -7.10 -9.76
N SER A 136 6.54 -7.54 -10.94
CA SER A 136 5.79 -8.78 -11.14
C SER A 136 6.69 -9.95 -11.56
N THR A 137 7.83 -9.64 -12.14
CA THR A 137 8.85 -10.59 -12.63
C THR A 137 10.24 -9.98 -12.45
N ALA A 138 11.29 -10.76 -12.61
CA ALA A 138 12.65 -10.24 -12.57
C ALA A 138 12.94 -9.22 -13.70
N SER A 139 12.21 -9.31 -14.83
CA SER A 139 12.42 -8.42 -16.00
C SER A 139 11.76 -7.05 -15.85
N ASP A 140 10.75 -6.90 -15.00
CA ASP A 140 10.10 -5.63 -14.69
C ASP A 140 10.38 -5.14 -13.27
N ALA A 141 11.40 -5.72 -12.63
CA ALA A 141 11.82 -5.35 -11.29
C ALA A 141 12.36 -3.93 -11.23
N ALA A 142 12.07 -3.24 -10.14
CA ALA A 142 12.67 -1.98 -9.76
C ALA A 142 13.12 -2.04 -8.30
N ILE A 143 14.23 -1.39 -7.99
CA ILE A 143 14.73 -1.23 -6.63
C ILE A 143 14.56 0.23 -6.24
N GLY A 144 13.84 0.46 -5.14
CA GLY A 144 13.73 1.76 -4.51
C GLY A 144 14.62 1.84 -3.27
N VAL A 145 15.37 2.94 -3.15
CA VAL A 145 16.29 3.17 -2.04
C VAL A 145 16.03 4.57 -1.45
N THR A 146 15.97 4.67 -0.14
CA THR A 146 15.84 5.97 0.52
C THR A 146 17.15 6.76 0.46
N ARG A 147 17.05 8.10 0.48
CA ARG A 147 18.22 8.97 0.54
C ARG A 147 19.09 8.65 1.76
N GLY A 148 18.47 8.34 2.92
CA GLY A 148 19.18 7.94 4.12
C GLY A 148 20.02 6.69 3.93
N CYS A 149 19.47 5.65 3.30
CA CYS A 149 20.19 4.42 2.99
C CYS A 149 21.39 4.70 2.07
N MET A 150 21.20 5.50 1.03
CA MET A 150 22.24 5.82 0.06
C MET A 150 23.40 6.65 0.65
N ILE A 151 23.13 7.56 1.61
CA ILE A 151 24.13 8.48 2.16
C ILE A 151 24.81 7.92 3.41
N GLN A 152 24.05 7.28 4.31
CA GLN A 152 24.54 6.88 5.64
C GLN A 152 25.30 5.55 5.61
N LEU A 153 24.98 4.65 4.68
CA LEU A 153 25.64 3.36 4.58
C LEU A 153 26.96 3.49 3.80
N ASN A 154 27.96 2.77 4.25
CA ASN A 154 29.16 2.55 3.44
C ASN A 154 28.85 1.56 2.29
N ARG A 155 29.84 1.30 1.43
CA ARG A 155 29.64 0.45 0.24
C ARG A 155 29.24 -0.99 0.60
N ASP A 156 29.88 -1.57 1.60
CA ASP A 156 29.66 -2.97 1.97
C ASP A 156 28.31 -3.15 2.68
N GLU A 157 27.92 -2.21 3.52
CA GLU A 157 26.59 -2.16 4.15
C GLU A 157 25.49 -1.98 3.12
N LEU A 158 25.69 -1.08 2.15
CA LEU A 158 24.75 -0.86 1.05
C LEU A 158 24.62 -2.14 0.20
N GLN A 159 25.74 -2.81 -0.10
CA GLN A 159 25.73 -4.09 -0.81
C GLN A 159 24.95 -5.16 -0.06
N GLY A 160 25.05 -5.22 1.27
CA GLY A 160 24.27 -6.15 2.08
C GLY A 160 22.75 -5.89 1.98
N VAL A 161 22.34 -4.62 2.01
CA VAL A 161 20.92 -4.23 1.84
C VAL A 161 20.44 -4.59 0.43
N ILE A 162 21.20 -4.23 -0.60
CA ILE A 162 20.84 -4.53 -2.00
C ILE A 162 20.81 -6.05 -2.25
N ALA A 163 21.75 -6.82 -1.68
CA ALA A 163 21.73 -8.28 -1.78
C ALA A 163 20.45 -8.89 -1.17
N HIS A 164 19.96 -8.31 -0.08
CA HIS A 164 18.68 -8.70 0.51
C HIS A 164 17.52 -8.44 -0.47
N GLU A 165 17.47 -7.29 -1.10
CA GLU A 165 16.42 -6.97 -2.10
C GLU A 165 16.51 -7.87 -3.33
N PHE A 166 17.73 -8.21 -3.80
CA PHE A 166 17.90 -9.18 -4.87
C PHE A 166 17.39 -10.57 -4.51
N SER A 167 17.45 -10.97 -3.24
CA SER A 167 16.88 -12.24 -2.79
C SER A 167 15.35 -12.28 -3.01
N HIS A 168 14.65 -11.16 -2.83
CA HIS A 168 13.21 -11.02 -3.11
C HIS A 168 12.92 -11.10 -4.62
N ILE A 169 13.77 -10.51 -5.46
CA ILE A 169 13.65 -10.62 -6.92
C ILE A 169 13.78 -12.08 -7.36
N LEU A 170 14.79 -12.78 -6.86
CA LEU A 170 15.06 -14.19 -7.19
C LEU A 170 13.96 -15.13 -6.70
N ASN A 171 13.41 -14.89 -5.51
CA ASN A 171 12.33 -15.69 -4.94
C ASN A 171 10.95 -15.37 -5.51
N GLY A 172 10.79 -14.26 -6.26
CA GLY A 172 9.52 -13.83 -6.82
C GLY A 172 8.51 -13.28 -5.81
N ASP A 173 8.96 -12.90 -4.61
CA ASP A 173 8.12 -12.43 -3.52
C ASP A 173 7.51 -11.04 -3.80
N MET A 174 8.10 -10.27 -4.70
CA MET A 174 7.66 -8.92 -5.08
C MET A 174 6.21 -8.87 -5.52
N ARG A 175 5.74 -9.89 -6.27
CA ARG A 175 4.35 -9.98 -6.76
C ARG A 175 3.34 -10.05 -5.61
N LEU A 176 3.71 -10.70 -4.51
CA LEU A 176 2.87 -10.78 -3.32
C LEU A 176 2.68 -9.40 -2.69
N ASN A 177 3.76 -8.64 -2.55
CA ASN A 177 3.72 -7.30 -1.97
C ASN A 177 2.79 -6.37 -2.77
N ILE A 178 2.85 -6.39 -4.11
CA ILE A 178 1.95 -5.60 -4.97
C ILE A 178 0.48 -5.99 -4.76
N ARG A 179 0.17 -7.28 -4.67
CA ARG A 179 -1.20 -7.75 -4.42
C ARG A 179 -1.71 -7.32 -3.05
N LEU A 180 -0.87 -7.40 -2.02
CA LEU A 180 -1.22 -6.94 -0.67
C LEU A 180 -1.46 -5.44 -0.64
N MET A 181 -0.63 -4.63 -1.30
CA MET A 181 -0.84 -3.19 -1.43
C MET A 181 -2.19 -2.86 -2.07
N GLY A 182 -2.56 -3.57 -3.15
CA GLY A 182 -3.86 -3.39 -3.81
C GLY A 182 -5.03 -3.71 -2.88
N MET A 183 -4.97 -4.85 -2.18
CA MET A 183 -6.03 -5.26 -1.24
C MET A 183 -6.16 -4.28 -0.06
N LEU A 184 -5.05 -3.90 0.57
CA LEU A 184 -5.05 -3.00 1.71
C LEU A 184 -5.51 -1.58 1.34
N PHE A 185 -5.26 -1.15 0.10
CA PHE A 185 -5.72 0.15 -0.38
C PHE A 185 -7.24 0.28 -0.34
N GLY A 186 -7.99 -0.77 -0.63
CA GLY A 186 -9.45 -0.74 -0.56
C GLY A 186 -9.97 -0.43 0.86
N ILE A 187 -9.33 -1.00 1.88
CA ILE A 187 -9.65 -0.71 3.28
C ILE A 187 -9.23 0.71 3.66
N LEU A 188 -8.01 1.10 3.28
CA LEU A 188 -7.49 2.45 3.53
C LEU A 188 -8.38 3.52 2.88
N PHE A 189 -8.86 3.27 1.66
CA PHE A 189 -9.75 4.19 0.94
C PHE A 189 -11.03 4.47 1.74
N LEU A 190 -11.66 3.43 2.31
CA LEU A 190 -12.84 3.62 3.17
C LEU A 190 -12.53 4.43 4.43
N ALA A 191 -11.38 4.19 5.05
CA ALA A 191 -10.95 4.95 6.23
C ALA A 191 -10.76 6.45 5.90
N LEU A 192 -10.08 6.74 4.79
CA LEU A 192 -9.88 8.12 4.30
C LEU A 192 -11.20 8.81 3.94
N MET A 193 -12.11 8.12 3.25
CA MET A 193 -13.44 8.65 2.94
C MET A 193 -14.23 8.94 4.20
N GLY A 194 -14.19 8.04 5.19
CA GLY A 194 -14.83 8.25 6.49
C GLY A 194 -14.26 9.48 7.22
N GLU A 195 -12.95 9.68 7.20
CA GLU A 195 -12.31 10.85 7.78
C GLU A 195 -12.73 12.16 7.10
N ILE A 196 -12.75 12.18 5.75
CA ILE A 196 -13.19 13.36 4.98
C ILE A 196 -14.64 13.70 5.30
N LEU A 197 -15.53 12.71 5.35
CA LEU A 197 -16.94 12.90 5.69
C LEU A 197 -17.12 13.44 7.12
N MET A 198 -16.41 12.90 8.08
CA MET A 198 -16.44 13.42 9.45
C MET A 198 -15.96 14.87 9.53
N ARG A 199 -14.84 15.19 8.90
CA ARG A 199 -14.31 16.57 8.88
C ARG A 199 -15.31 17.54 8.23
N SER A 200 -15.97 17.15 7.13
CA SER A 200 -16.95 18.01 6.45
C SER A 200 -18.18 18.30 7.31
N THR A 201 -18.69 17.30 8.06
CA THR A 201 -19.84 17.48 8.98
C THR A 201 -19.49 18.37 10.18
N PHE A 202 -18.29 18.28 10.73
CA PHE A 202 -17.87 19.19 11.82
C PHE A 202 -17.68 20.63 11.35
N TYR A 203 -17.23 20.85 10.11
CA TYR A 203 -17.09 22.20 9.55
C TYR A 203 -18.43 22.87 9.30
N THR A 204 -19.44 22.17 8.80
CA THR A 204 -20.78 22.71 8.56
C THR A 204 -21.53 23.03 9.86
N SER A 205 -21.34 22.24 10.92
CA SER A 205 -21.95 22.47 12.23
C SER A 205 -21.44 23.74 12.94
N HIS A 206 -20.19 24.17 12.68
CA HIS A 206 -19.62 25.39 13.27
C HIS A 206 -20.06 26.67 12.53
N SER A 207 -20.41 26.58 11.24
CA SER A 207 -20.85 27.73 10.44
C SER A 207 -22.26 28.15 10.80
N SER A 208 -23.15 27.24 11.20
CA SER A 208 -24.57 27.56 11.58
C SER A 208 -24.71 28.25 12.95
N ARG A 209 -23.70 28.26 13.81
CA ARG A 209 -23.73 28.90 15.12
C ARG A 209 -23.25 30.34 15.16
N ARG A 210 -22.82 30.94 14.04
CA ARG A 210 -22.34 32.33 13.95
C ARG A 210 -23.29 33.28 13.21
N GLY A 211 -24.51 32.86 12.88
CA GLY A 211 -25.52 33.65 12.19
C GLY A 211 -26.85 33.68 12.95
N GLY A 212 -26.81 34.00 14.24
CA GLY A 212 -27.97 34.22 15.06
C GLY A 212 -27.73 35.37 16.03
#